data_ab4f6b37ab1f57e7e3127c13300bdb0d
#
_entry.id   ab4f6b37ab1f57e7e3127c13300bdb0d
#
_cell.length_a   1.000
_cell.length_b   1.000
_cell.length_c   1.000
_cell.angle_alpha   90.00
_cell.angle_beta   90.00
_cell.angle_gamma   90.00
#
_symmetry.space_group_name_H-M   'P 1'
#
loop_
_entity.id
_entity.type
_entity.pdbx_description
1 polymer ?
#
loop_
_entity_poly.entity_id
_entity_poly.type
_entity_poly.pdbx_seq_one_letter_code
_entity_poly.pdbx_strand_id
1 'polypeptide(L)'
;FWVRTRSQAWKARGVDEPLSAMELAGYDQLYNYRFDWDDQEKSFFIDFPSIFGAAHGTDISFVTGDFKYGPVTSYIYPEGEARDQMERTFMDVWGDFAHSGIPDQSLDFEWQRYNSKTKPYVRLDRDEFLSLQFETETLDTLLAGIAADNNASHMEKCLLAWETLTNVGSADVARYQSWNNGQCEQFDARSHQERIAIDLIEEFGTSSVL
;
A
#
# COMPACT_ATOMS: atom_id res chain seq x y z
N PHE A 1 -6.12 2.22 12.64
CA PHE A 1 -5.41 3.50 12.39
C PHE A 1 -4.02 3.26 11.81
N TRP A 2 -3.10 2.54 12.49
CA TRP A 2 -1.72 2.29 12.06
C TRP A 2 -1.61 1.68 10.65
N VAL A 3 -2.30 0.56 10.40
CA VAL A 3 -2.25 -0.14 9.09
C VAL A 3 -2.69 0.80 7.97
N ARG A 4 -3.84 1.48 8.14
CA ARG A 4 -4.32 2.43 7.13
C ARG A 4 -3.31 3.54 6.87
N THR A 5 -2.77 4.16 7.92
CA THR A 5 -1.82 5.27 7.78
C THR A 5 -0.54 4.82 7.06
N ARG A 6 0.00 3.64 7.39
CA ARG A 6 1.17 3.06 6.71
C ARG A 6 0.88 2.77 5.24
N SER A 7 -0.26 2.16 4.92
CA SER A 7 -0.65 1.87 3.54
C SER A 7 -0.81 3.14 2.71
N GLN A 8 -1.45 4.17 3.26
CA GLN A 8 -1.60 5.46 2.58
C GLN A 8 -0.27 6.21 2.45
N ALA A 9 0.60 6.16 3.45
CA ALA A 9 1.95 6.72 3.38
C ALA A 9 2.79 6.02 2.30
N TRP A 10 2.67 4.69 2.21
CA TRP A 10 3.33 3.93 1.15
C TRP A 10 2.87 4.38 -0.24
N LYS A 11 1.55 4.50 -0.45
CA LYS A 11 1.00 5.00 -1.71
C LYS A 11 1.48 6.43 -2.02
N ALA A 12 1.37 7.34 -1.05
CA ALA A 12 1.75 8.74 -1.25
C ALA A 12 3.22 8.88 -1.65
N ARG A 13 4.12 8.16 -0.97
CA ARG A 13 5.57 8.26 -1.17
C ARG A 13 6.14 7.29 -2.19
N GLY A 14 5.57 6.10 -2.30
CA GLY A 14 6.04 5.06 -3.23
C GLY A 14 5.41 5.15 -4.61
N VAL A 15 4.27 5.81 -4.75
CA VAL A 15 3.53 5.92 -6.01
C VAL A 15 3.31 7.38 -6.41
N ASP A 16 2.60 8.18 -5.61
CA ASP A 16 2.18 9.53 -6.02
C ASP A 16 3.37 10.49 -6.18
N GLU A 17 4.36 10.46 -5.28
CA GLU A 17 5.56 11.30 -5.41
C GLU A 17 6.39 10.95 -6.66
N PRO A 18 6.75 9.68 -6.93
CA PRO A 18 7.45 9.31 -8.17
C PRO A 18 6.67 9.64 -9.43
N LEU A 19 5.37 9.34 -9.48
CA LEU A 19 4.54 9.65 -10.65
C LEU A 19 4.45 11.16 -10.90
N SER A 20 4.30 11.96 -9.83
CA SER A 20 4.32 13.43 -9.94
C SER A 20 5.66 13.95 -10.44
N ALA A 21 6.77 13.35 -10.02
CA ALA A 21 8.10 13.72 -10.51
C ALA A 21 8.27 13.34 -12.00
N MET A 22 7.75 12.18 -12.42
CA MET A 22 7.76 11.76 -13.82
C MET A 22 6.86 12.66 -14.68
N GLU A 23 5.67 13.00 -14.22
CA GLU A 23 4.77 13.97 -14.90
C GLU A 23 5.49 15.31 -15.10
N LEU A 24 6.15 15.83 -14.05
CA LEU A 24 6.90 17.09 -14.11
C LEU A 24 8.09 17.00 -15.08
N ALA A 25 8.67 15.82 -15.27
CA ALA A 25 9.73 15.55 -16.25
C ALA A 25 9.20 15.39 -17.69
N GLY A 26 7.87 15.46 -17.89
CA GLY A 26 7.24 15.41 -19.21
C GLY A 26 6.77 14.03 -19.67
N TYR A 27 6.77 13.03 -18.78
CA TYR A 27 6.15 11.74 -19.07
C TYR A 27 4.64 11.85 -18.95
N ASP A 28 3.89 11.31 -19.91
CA ASP A 28 2.43 11.45 -20.01
C ASP A 28 1.67 10.12 -20.02
N GLN A 29 2.36 9.00 -20.20
CA GLN A 29 1.77 7.66 -20.14
C GLN A 29 2.02 7.03 -18.76
N LEU A 30 1.43 7.65 -17.75
CA LEU A 30 1.57 7.24 -16.37
C LEU A 30 0.23 6.71 -15.87
N TYR A 31 0.24 5.51 -15.32
CA TYR A 31 -0.93 4.84 -14.78
C TYR A 31 -0.60 4.27 -13.41
N ASN A 32 -1.58 4.21 -12.52
CA ASN A 32 -1.41 3.57 -11.24
C ASN A 32 -2.66 2.79 -10.83
N TYR A 33 -2.46 1.78 -10.01
CA TYR A 33 -3.55 1.01 -9.42
C TYR A 33 -3.36 0.87 -7.90
N ARG A 34 -4.45 0.50 -7.24
CA ARG A 34 -4.42 -0.02 -5.88
C ARG A 34 -5.00 -1.43 -5.92
N PHE A 35 -4.22 -2.35 -5.40
CA PHE A 35 -4.64 -3.73 -5.21
C PHE A 35 -5.44 -3.83 -3.92
N ASP A 36 -6.69 -4.29 -4.03
CA ASP A 36 -7.63 -4.34 -2.90
C ASP A 36 -8.22 -5.76 -2.69
N TRP A 37 -7.62 -6.78 -3.29
CA TRP A 37 -8.06 -8.17 -3.08
C TRP A 37 -8.00 -8.57 -1.61
N ASP A 38 -9.14 -8.93 -1.03
CA ASP A 38 -9.28 -9.35 0.37
C ASP A 38 -10.22 -10.56 0.55
N ASP A 39 -10.48 -11.30 -0.52
CA ASP A 39 -11.34 -12.50 -0.53
C ASP A 39 -10.65 -13.77 0.00
N GLN A 40 -9.72 -13.62 0.94
CA GLN A 40 -9.12 -14.77 1.62
C GLN A 40 -10.16 -15.51 2.45
N GLU A 41 -9.96 -16.82 2.64
CA GLU A 41 -10.82 -17.62 3.50
C GLU A 41 -10.35 -17.62 4.96
N LYS A 42 -11.32 -17.77 5.87
CA LYS A 42 -11.02 -18.02 7.27
C LYS A 42 -10.73 -19.49 7.49
N SER A 43 -9.64 -19.77 8.16
CA SER A 43 -9.43 -21.12 8.72
C SER A 43 -10.13 -21.25 10.08
N PHE A 44 -10.15 -22.45 10.63
CA PHE A 44 -10.78 -22.70 11.94
C PHE A 44 -10.15 -21.87 13.08
N PHE A 45 -8.90 -21.46 12.97
CA PHE A 45 -8.16 -20.74 14.01
C PHE A 45 -7.61 -19.39 13.55
N ILE A 46 -7.62 -19.09 12.26
CA ILE A 46 -6.95 -17.91 11.69
C ILE A 46 -7.93 -17.17 10.77
N ASP A 47 -8.11 -15.89 11.03
CA ASP A 47 -8.87 -14.97 10.17
C ASP A 47 -7.90 -14.31 9.18
N PHE A 48 -7.61 -15.02 8.07
CA PHE A 48 -6.68 -14.54 7.05
C PHE A 48 -7.09 -13.18 6.45
N PRO A 49 -8.37 -12.90 6.11
CA PRO A 49 -8.78 -11.58 5.66
C PRO A 49 -8.39 -10.45 6.61
N SER A 50 -8.56 -10.66 7.92
CA SER A 50 -8.20 -9.66 8.93
C SER A 50 -6.71 -9.49 9.14
N ILE A 51 -5.89 -10.52 8.85
CA ILE A 51 -4.45 -10.49 9.06
C ILE A 51 -3.71 -10.02 7.80
N PHE A 52 -4.09 -10.54 6.65
CA PHE A 52 -3.43 -10.25 5.38
C PHE A 52 -4.10 -9.10 4.62
N GLY A 53 -5.42 -9.21 4.39
CA GLY A 53 -6.11 -8.29 3.49
C GLY A 53 -5.41 -8.21 2.14
N ALA A 54 -5.39 -7.04 1.52
CA ALA A 54 -4.66 -6.77 0.29
C ALA A 54 -3.17 -6.53 0.58
N ALA A 55 -2.47 -7.57 1.08
CA ALA A 55 -1.08 -7.45 1.49
C ALA A 55 -0.14 -7.24 0.29
N HIS A 56 0.92 -6.46 0.52
CA HIS A 56 1.98 -6.25 -0.47
C HIS A 56 2.57 -7.58 -0.97
N GLY A 57 2.70 -7.71 -2.28
CA GLY A 57 3.26 -8.88 -2.94
C GLY A 57 2.26 -10.01 -3.22
N THR A 58 1.05 -9.97 -2.66
CA THR A 58 0.01 -10.95 -2.99
C THR A 58 -0.59 -10.71 -4.39
N ASP A 59 -0.44 -9.53 -4.95
CA ASP A 59 -0.78 -9.17 -6.33
C ASP A 59 0.07 -9.90 -7.38
N ILE A 60 1.30 -10.29 -7.04
CA ILE A 60 2.22 -11.00 -7.96
C ILE A 60 1.59 -12.29 -8.50
N SER A 61 0.86 -13.03 -7.67
CA SER A 61 0.20 -14.27 -8.08
C SER A 61 -0.83 -14.04 -9.18
N PHE A 62 -1.55 -12.93 -9.15
CA PHE A 62 -2.54 -12.57 -10.18
C PHE A 62 -1.89 -12.15 -11.49
N VAL A 63 -0.73 -11.49 -11.44
CA VAL A 63 0.03 -11.14 -12.65
C VAL A 63 0.65 -12.36 -13.32
N THR A 64 1.11 -13.33 -12.53
CA THR A 64 1.87 -14.49 -13.02
C THR A 64 1.01 -15.73 -13.26
N GLY A 65 -0.20 -15.80 -12.73
CA GLY A 65 -1.02 -16.99 -12.69
C GLY A 65 -0.47 -18.12 -11.80
N ASP A 66 0.53 -17.80 -10.96
CA ASP A 66 1.17 -18.78 -10.07
C ASP A 66 0.77 -18.53 -8.61
N PHE A 67 -0.31 -19.18 -8.20
CA PHE A 67 -0.86 -19.05 -6.85
C PHE A 67 -0.14 -19.99 -5.88
N LYS A 68 0.99 -19.52 -5.33
CA LYS A 68 1.77 -20.27 -4.35
C LYS A 68 2.05 -19.43 -3.11
N TYR A 69 1.61 -19.90 -1.97
CA TYR A 69 1.86 -19.28 -0.65
C TYR A 69 2.12 -20.35 0.42
N GLY A 70 2.93 -21.34 0.07
CA GLY A 70 3.23 -22.46 0.95
C GLY A 70 1.98 -23.24 1.38
N PRO A 71 1.92 -23.72 2.63
CA PRO A 71 0.83 -24.57 3.10
C PRO A 71 -0.52 -23.84 3.27
N VAL A 72 -0.55 -22.53 3.19
CA VAL A 72 -1.76 -21.70 3.37
C VAL A 72 -2.29 -21.14 2.06
N THR A 73 -1.78 -21.57 0.91
CA THR A 73 -2.16 -21.09 -0.42
C THR A 73 -3.68 -21.07 -0.62
N SER A 74 -4.38 -22.16 -0.26
CA SER A 74 -5.83 -22.25 -0.45
C SER A 74 -6.65 -21.27 0.40
N TYR A 75 -6.09 -20.75 1.47
CA TYR A 75 -6.73 -19.73 2.29
C TYR A 75 -6.44 -18.31 1.78
N ILE A 76 -5.22 -18.08 1.25
CA ILE A 76 -4.82 -16.77 0.71
C ILE A 76 -5.42 -16.55 -0.68
N TYR A 77 -5.46 -17.59 -1.50
CA TYR A 77 -6.00 -17.57 -2.87
C TYR A 77 -7.03 -18.68 -3.04
N PRO A 78 -8.21 -18.58 -2.41
CA PRO A 78 -9.24 -19.59 -2.55
C PRO A 78 -9.67 -19.75 -4.01
N GLU A 79 -9.85 -20.99 -4.44
CA GLU A 79 -10.32 -21.28 -5.78
C GLU A 79 -11.76 -20.82 -5.96
N GLY A 80 -12.06 -20.20 -7.08
CA GLY A 80 -13.40 -19.72 -7.38
C GLY A 80 -13.44 -18.60 -8.39
N GLU A 81 -14.66 -18.22 -8.76
CA GLU A 81 -14.92 -17.24 -9.81
C GLU A 81 -14.27 -15.88 -9.52
N ALA A 82 -14.27 -15.44 -8.25
CA ALA A 82 -13.68 -14.17 -7.85
C ALA A 82 -12.17 -14.14 -8.11
N ARG A 83 -11.42 -15.19 -7.72
CA ARG A 83 -9.99 -15.31 -8.01
C ARG A 83 -9.73 -15.36 -9.51
N ASP A 84 -10.50 -16.18 -10.24
CA ASP A 84 -10.31 -16.37 -11.68
C ASP A 84 -10.64 -15.08 -12.46
N GLN A 85 -11.60 -14.30 -12.00
CA GLN A 85 -11.91 -12.99 -12.57
C GLN A 85 -10.78 -11.99 -12.30
N MET A 86 -10.30 -11.92 -11.06
CA MET A 86 -9.21 -11.03 -10.68
C MET A 86 -7.93 -11.36 -11.44
N GLU A 87 -7.60 -12.66 -11.61
CA GLU A 87 -6.47 -13.12 -12.43
C GLU A 87 -6.60 -12.65 -13.87
N ARG A 88 -7.77 -12.88 -14.50
CA ARG A 88 -8.01 -12.40 -15.88
C ARG A 88 -7.84 -10.89 -15.96
N THR A 89 -8.47 -10.13 -15.08
CA THR A 89 -8.36 -8.66 -15.06
C THR A 89 -6.91 -8.21 -14.95
N PHE A 90 -6.13 -8.79 -14.05
CA PHE A 90 -4.71 -8.45 -13.91
C PHE A 90 -3.92 -8.77 -15.17
N MET A 91 -4.06 -9.99 -15.70
CA MET A 91 -3.34 -10.39 -16.91
C MET A 91 -3.70 -9.53 -18.11
N ASP A 92 -4.98 -9.20 -18.27
CA ASP A 92 -5.47 -8.38 -19.38
C ASP A 92 -4.92 -6.95 -19.28
N VAL A 93 -5.05 -6.26 -18.16
CA VAL A 93 -4.59 -4.87 -18.02
C VAL A 93 -3.06 -4.75 -18.13
N TRP A 94 -2.31 -5.72 -17.59
CA TRP A 94 -0.86 -5.77 -17.74
C TRP A 94 -0.46 -6.12 -19.17
N GLY A 95 -1.19 -7.02 -19.83
CA GLY A 95 -1.01 -7.37 -21.24
C GLY A 95 -1.29 -6.19 -22.15
N ASP A 96 -2.39 -5.49 -21.96
CA ASP A 96 -2.77 -4.29 -22.70
C ASP A 96 -1.69 -3.21 -22.58
N PHE A 97 -1.25 -2.94 -21.35
CA PHE A 97 -0.18 -1.96 -21.11
C PHE A 97 1.14 -2.35 -21.77
N ALA A 98 1.54 -3.61 -21.65
CA ALA A 98 2.78 -4.10 -22.27
C ALA A 98 2.75 -4.02 -23.80
N HIS A 99 1.57 -4.19 -24.41
CA HIS A 99 1.39 -4.18 -25.87
C HIS A 99 1.26 -2.78 -26.45
N SER A 100 0.53 -1.90 -25.77
CA SER A 100 0.11 -0.59 -26.32
C SER A 100 0.54 0.62 -25.47
N GLY A 101 0.97 0.40 -24.22
CA GLY A 101 1.19 1.46 -23.25
C GLY A 101 -0.11 2.02 -22.64
N ILE A 102 -1.26 1.36 -22.88
CA ILE A 102 -2.57 1.77 -22.40
C ILE A 102 -3.23 0.54 -21.75
N PRO A 103 -3.58 0.57 -20.44
CA PRO A 103 -3.98 -0.62 -19.69
C PRO A 103 -5.49 -0.93 -19.71
N ASP A 104 -6.33 -0.22 -20.47
CA ASP A 104 -7.79 -0.25 -20.34
C ASP A 104 -8.55 -0.85 -21.54
N GLN A 105 -7.86 -1.49 -22.47
CA GLN A 105 -8.51 -2.06 -23.68
C GLN A 105 -9.50 -3.19 -23.33
N SER A 106 -9.28 -3.85 -22.20
CA SER A 106 -10.13 -4.93 -21.68
C SER A 106 -11.11 -4.48 -20.58
N LEU A 107 -11.09 -3.20 -20.21
CA LEU A 107 -11.97 -2.65 -19.18
C LEU A 107 -13.21 -1.97 -19.79
N ASP A 108 -14.32 -1.95 -19.04
CA ASP A 108 -15.56 -1.26 -19.43
C ASP A 108 -15.52 0.26 -19.17
N PHE A 109 -14.39 0.78 -18.68
CA PHE A 109 -14.17 2.19 -18.39
C PHE A 109 -12.75 2.59 -18.77
N GLU A 110 -12.55 3.91 -18.99
CA GLU A 110 -11.23 4.49 -19.27
C GLU A 110 -10.35 4.49 -18.00
N TRP A 111 -9.15 3.92 -18.09
CA TRP A 111 -8.10 4.10 -17.08
C TRP A 111 -7.42 5.44 -17.30
N GLN A 112 -7.84 6.44 -16.56
CA GLN A 112 -7.31 7.79 -16.73
C GLN A 112 -5.81 7.84 -16.43
N ARG A 113 -5.07 8.55 -17.28
CA ARG A 113 -3.66 8.82 -17.04
C ARG A 113 -3.48 9.58 -15.74
N TYR A 114 -2.43 9.25 -15.04
CA TYR A 114 -2.08 9.94 -13.81
C TYR A 114 -1.86 11.44 -14.07
N ASN A 115 -2.36 12.25 -13.17
CA ASN A 115 -2.01 13.65 -13.03
C ASN A 115 -1.97 14.02 -11.53
N SER A 116 -1.02 14.84 -11.17
CA SER A 116 -0.73 15.19 -9.77
C SER A 116 -1.86 15.96 -9.05
N LYS A 117 -2.84 16.49 -9.80
CA LYS A 117 -3.97 17.27 -9.24
C LYS A 117 -5.09 16.37 -8.71
N THR A 118 -5.48 15.38 -9.50
CA THR A 118 -6.62 14.49 -9.19
C THR A 118 -6.19 13.09 -8.80
N LYS A 119 -4.94 12.71 -9.13
CA LYS A 119 -4.32 11.42 -8.78
C LYS A 119 -5.25 10.23 -9.04
N PRO A 120 -5.72 10.05 -10.30
CA PRO A 120 -6.56 8.93 -10.65
C PRO A 120 -5.80 7.61 -10.45
N TYR A 121 -6.51 6.60 -9.99
CA TYR A 121 -6.01 5.22 -9.93
C TYR A 121 -7.14 4.23 -10.17
N VAL A 122 -6.84 3.05 -10.67
CA VAL A 122 -7.82 1.97 -10.73
C VAL A 122 -7.71 1.14 -9.45
N ARG A 123 -8.83 0.97 -8.78
CA ARG A 123 -8.98 -0.02 -7.74
C ARG A 123 -9.11 -1.38 -8.41
N LEU A 124 -8.08 -2.19 -8.32
CA LEU A 124 -8.09 -3.57 -8.79
C LEU A 124 -8.65 -4.47 -7.68
N ASP A 125 -9.86 -4.88 -7.89
CA ASP A 125 -10.66 -5.70 -7.01
C ASP A 125 -11.66 -6.47 -7.88
N ARG A 126 -12.45 -7.36 -7.30
CA ARG A 126 -13.45 -8.13 -8.05
C ARG A 126 -14.72 -7.33 -8.33
N ASP A 127 -15.48 -7.77 -9.33
CA ASP A 127 -16.87 -7.36 -9.63
C ASP A 127 -17.06 -5.83 -9.64
N GLU A 128 -18.09 -5.36 -8.95
CA GLU A 128 -18.46 -3.93 -8.83
C GLU A 128 -17.44 -3.07 -8.09
N PHE A 129 -16.46 -3.67 -7.45
CA PHE A 129 -15.39 -2.94 -6.77
C PHE A 129 -14.25 -2.53 -7.70
N LEU A 130 -14.12 -3.18 -8.87
CA LEU A 130 -13.21 -2.75 -9.95
C LEU A 130 -13.68 -1.40 -10.50
N SER A 131 -12.92 -0.35 -10.24
CA SER A 131 -13.39 1.02 -10.57
C SER A 131 -12.27 2.04 -10.61
N LEU A 132 -12.49 3.09 -11.41
CA LEU A 132 -11.66 4.29 -11.38
C LEU A 132 -11.93 5.09 -10.09
N GLN A 133 -10.88 5.45 -9.40
CA GLN A 133 -10.90 6.21 -8.15
C GLN A 133 -9.97 7.42 -8.24
N PHE A 134 -10.12 8.36 -7.30
CA PHE A 134 -9.28 9.54 -7.20
C PHE A 134 -8.75 9.70 -5.77
N GLU A 135 -7.46 9.95 -5.64
CA GLU A 135 -6.85 10.09 -4.32
C GLU A 135 -7.00 11.50 -3.75
N THR A 136 -7.49 11.57 -2.55
CA THR A 136 -7.63 12.82 -1.80
C THR A 136 -6.66 12.93 -0.63
N GLU A 137 -6.13 11.79 -0.17
CA GLU A 137 -5.15 11.77 0.90
C GLU A 137 -3.80 12.31 0.40
N THR A 138 -3.17 13.10 1.22
CA THR A 138 -1.82 13.62 1.00
C THR A 138 -0.93 13.30 2.19
N LEU A 139 0.37 13.40 2.01
CA LEU A 139 1.31 13.24 3.12
C LEU A 139 1.03 14.22 4.26
N ASP A 140 0.61 15.46 3.93
CA ASP A 140 0.23 16.47 4.92
C ASP A 140 -1.02 16.08 5.70
N THR A 141 -2.06 15.56 5.03
CA THR A 141 -3.30 15.12 5.70
C THR A 141 -3.05 13.90 6.58
N LEU A 142 -2.19 12.99 6.16
CA LEU A 142 -1.79 11.84 6.98
C LEU A 142 -1.04 12.28 8.25
N LEU A 143 -0.05 13.16 8.11
CA LEU A 143 0.71 13.70 9.24
C LEU A 143 -0.17 14.50 10.21
N ALA A 144 -1.12 15.27 9.68
CA ALA A 144 -2.11 15.97 10.50
C ALA A 144 -3.03 14.99 11.24
N GLY A 145 -3.43 13.90 10.58
CA GLY A 145 -4.22 12.82 11.21
C GLY A 145 -3.47 12.14 12.35
N ILE A 146 -2.17 11.86 12.19
CA ILE A 146 -1.32 11.32 13.25
C ILE A 146 -1.27 12.28 14.44
N ALA A 147 -1.06 13.57 14.18
CA ALA A 147 -1.00 14.58 15.23
C ALA A 147 -2.32 14.68 16.02
N ALA A 148 -3.45 14.59 15.32
CA ALA A 148 -4.79 14.76 15.88
C ALA A 148 -5.33 13.50 16.60
N ASP A 149 -4.72 12.32 16.43
CA ASP A 149 -5.21 11.10 17.08
C ASP A 149 -5.09 11.18 18.60
N ASN A 150 -6.21 11.09 19.30
CA ASN A 150 -6.25 11.18 20.76
C ASN A 150 -6.02 9.83 21.45
N ASN A 151 -6.03 8.73 20.72
CA ASN A 151 -5.83 7.39 21.26
C ASN A 151 -4.35 6.96 21.23
N ALA A 152 -3.57 7.53 20.33
CA ALA A 152 -2.15 7.24 20.21
C ALA A 152 -1.33 8.03 21.24
N SER A 153 -0.42 7.33 21.92
CA SER A 153 0.57 7.94 22.80
C SER A 153 1.56 8.82 22.02
N HIS A 154 2.30 9.67 22.72
CA HIS A 154 3.36 10.48 22.11
C HIS A 154 4.38 9.60 21.36
N MET A 155 4.83 8.50 21.96
CA MET A 155 5.76 7.55 21.35
C MET A 155 5.21 6.97 20.05
N GLU A 156 3.97 6.48 20.07
CA GLU A 156 3.32 5.90 18.88
C GLU A 156 3.18 6.94 17.77
N LYS A 157 2.80 8.16 18.08
CA LYS A 157 2.74 9.25 17.09
C LYS A 157 4.11 9.51 16.46
N CYS A 158 5.16 9.57 17.26
CA CYS A 158 6.51 9.82 16.75
C CYS A 158 7.03 8.65 15.91
N LEU A 159 6.76 7.40 16.29
CA LEU A 159 7.10 6.23 15.48
C LEU A 159 6.34 6.23 14.15
N LEU A 160 5.05 6.47 14.18
CA LEU A 160 4.23 6.47 12.97
C LEU A 160 4.59 7.62 12.01
N ALA A 161 4.89 8.80 12.55
CA ALA A 161 5.40 9.92 11.76
C ALA A 161 6.78 9.61 11.16
N TRP A 162 7.66 8.96 11.93
CA TRP A 162 8.95 8.50 11.44
C TRP A 162 8.79 7.53 10.28
N GLU A 163 8.00 6.47 10.45
CA GLU A 163 7.73 5.49 9.38
C GLU A 163 7.10 6.15 8.15
N THR A 164 6.14 7.05 8.35
CA THR A 164 5.49 7.79 7.27
C THR A 164 6.50 8.60 6.45
N LEU A 165 7.53 9.15 7.07
CA LEU A 165 8.50 10.05 6.43
C LEU A 165 9.79 9.36 5.98
N THR A 166 10.07 8.13 6.42
CA THR A 166 11.38 7.51 6.17
C THR A 166 11.34 6.11 5.58
N ASN A 167 10.19 5.41 5.68
CA ASN A 167 10.14 3.99 5.30
C ASN A 167 10.13 3.76 3.78
N VAL A 168 9.52 4.67 3.01
CA VAL A 168 9.43 4.57 1.55
C VAL A 168 9.96 5.86 0.91
N GLY A 169 10.66 5.72 -0.20
CA GLY A 169 11.27 6.85 -0.90
C GLY A 169 12.51 7.40 -0.17
N SER A 170 12.85 8.65 -0.45
CA SER A 170 13.97 9.32 0.24
C SER A 170 13.55 9.72 1.64
N ALA A 171 14.32 9.33 2.66
CA ALA A 171 14.03 9.66 4.05
C ALA A 171 14.00 11.18 4.28
N ASP A 172 12.87 11.70 4.74
CA ASP A 172 12.68 13.12 5.06
C ASP A 172 12.84 13.37 6.56
N VAL A 173 14.06 13.20 7.04
CA VAL A 173 14.43 13.38 8.45
C VAL A 173 14.20 14.82 8.92
N ALA A 174 14.45 15.80 8.05
CA ALA A 174 14.27 17.21 8.40
C ALA A 174 12.80 17.54 8.68
N ARG A 175 11.90 17.01 7.86
CA ARG A 175 10.47 17.15 8.07
C ARG A 175 10.00 16.43 9.33
N TYR A 176 10.53 15.25 9.62
CA TYR A 176 10.26 14.55 10.87
C TYR A 176 10.64 15.38 12.10
N GLN A 177 11.85 15.94 12.11
CA GLN A 177 12.33 16.75 13.22
C GLN A 177 11.47 17.99 13.47
N SER A 178 11.01 18.65 12.40
CA SER A 178 10.15 19.84 12.50
C SER A 178 8.65 19.53 12.66
N TRP A 179 8.25 18.26 12.50
CA TRP A 179 6.85 17.87 12.49
C TRP A 179 6.16 18.22 13.82
N ASN A 180 4.92 18.74 13.70
CA ASN A 180 4.06 19.13 14.80
C ASN A 180 4.81 19.95 15.88
N ASN A 181 5.44 21.05 15.44
CA ASN A 181 6.25 21.96 16.26
C ASN A 181 7.45 21.28 16.94
N GLY A 182 8.06 20.29 16.31
CA GLY A 182 9.26 19.63 16.82
C GLY A 182 9.00 18.67 17.98
N GLN A 183 7.75 18.24 18.17
CA GLN A 183 7.41 17.36 19.31
C GLN A 183 8.19 16.04 19.35
N CYS A 184 8.71 15.58 18.20
CA CYS A 184 9.48 14.34 18.09
C CYS A 184 10.99 14.59 17.92
N GLU A 185 11.47 15.83 17.96
CA GLU A 185 12.86 16.17 17.72
C GLU A 185 13.85 15.40 18.62
N GLN A 186 13.47 15.19 19.89
CA GLN A 186 14.29 14.48 20.87
C GLN A 186 13.96 12.97 20.96
N PHE A 187 13.03 12.49 20.17
CA PHE A 187 12.63 11.07 20.18
C PHE A 187 13.44 10.31 19.13
N ASP A 188 14.31 9.40 19.59
CA ASP A 188 15.10 8.53 18.72
C ASP A 188 14.25 7.36 18.22
N ALA A 189 13.44 7.65 17.19
CA ALA A 189 12.54 6.68 16.58
C ALA A 189 13.31 5.49 15.98
N ARG A 190 14.48 5.72 15.41
CA ARG A 190 15.31 4.68 14.81
C ARG A 190 15.78 3.66 15.85
N SER A 191 16.42 4.14 16.91
CA SER A 191 16.84 3.23 18.00
C SER A 191 15.66 2.51 18.66
N HIS A 192 14.47 3.12 18.64
CA HIS A 192 13.26 2.47 19.16
C HIS A 192 12.78 1.33 18.25
N GLN A 193 12.77 1.53 16.94
CA GLN A 193 12.48 0.47 15.97
C GLN A 193 13.47 -0.68 16.05
N GLU A 194 14.77 -0.36 16.16
CA GLU A 194 15.82 -1.38 16.31
C GLU A 194 15.61 -2.25 17.57
N ARG A 195 15.21 -1.64 18.68
CA ARG A 195 14.87 -2.39 19.92
C ARG A 195 13.65 -3.28 19.72
N ILE A 196 12.58 -2.75 19.15
CA ILE A 196 11.38 -3.57 18.86
C ILE A 196 11.75 -4.77 17.97
N ALA A 197 12.58 -4.56 16.95
CA ALA A 197 13.02 -5.66 16.08
C ALA A 197 13.83 -6.72 16.87
N ILE A 198 14.69 -6.31 17.80
CA ILE A 198 15.44 -7.23 18.66
C ILE A 198 14.49 -8.01 19.57
N ASP A 199 13.56 -7.33 20.24
CA ASP A 199 12.58 -7.94 21.13
C ASP A 199 11.72 -8.99 20.37
N LEU A 200 11.31 -8.69 19.14
CA LEU A 200 10.56 -9.61 18.29
C LEU A 200 11.40 -10.84 17.87
N ILE A 201 12.69 -10.64 17.56
CA ILE A 201 13.59 -11.76 17.25
C ILE A 201 13.77 -12.65 18.48
N GLU A 202 13.92 -12.08 19.66
CA GLU A 202 14.08 -12.84 20.90
C GLU A 202 12.80 -13.63 21.25
N GLU A 203 11.62 -13.03 21.04
CA GLU A 203 10.34 -13.66 21.40
C GLU A 203 9.84 -14.64 20.34
N PHE A 204 9.96 -14.31 19.05
CA PHE A 204 9.34 -15.05 17.93
C PHE A 204 10.36 -15.67 16.96
N GLY A 205 11.65 -15.42 17.13
CA GLY A 205 12.70 -15.91 16.24
C GLY A 205 12.83 -15.15 14.91
N THR A 206 12.04 -14.10 14.71
CA THR A 206 12.04 -13.28 13.47
C THR A 206 11.56 -11.86 13.75
N SER A 207 12.11 -10.89 13.04
CA SER A 207 11.61 -9.50 13.00
C SER A 207 10.65 -9.24 11.83
N SER A 208 10.36 -10.23 11.00
CA SER A 208 9.52 -10.07 9.79
C SER A 208 8.01 -10.00 10.05
N VAL A 209 7.60 -9.75 11.28
CA VAL A 209 6.20 -9.55 11.68
C VAL A 209 5.81 -8.05 11.61
N LEU A 210 6.72 -7.18 11.18
CA LEU A 210 6.50 -5.74 11.03
C LEU A 210 6.43 -5.33 9.57
#